data_692e2a6f87b86c630790d90bc9b56fdb
#
_entry.id   692e2a6f87b86c630790d90bc9b56fdb
#
_cell.length_a   1.000
_cell.length_b   1.000
_cell.length_c   1.000
_cell.angle_alpha   90.00
_cell.angle_beta   90.00
_cell.angle_gamma   90.00
#
_symmetry.space_group_name_H-M   'P 1'
#
loop_
_entity.id
_entity.type
_entity.pdbx_description
1 polymer ?
#
loop_
_entity_poly.entity_id
_entity_poly.type
_entity_poly.pdbx_seq_one_letter_code
_entity_poly.pdbx_strand_id
1 'polypeptide(L)'
;MLKNKETFTITAALPYANGPIHIGHLAGVYIPADIYARYKRLTDNEVAFICGSDEHGVAISLASKKASISPKELIDKYDNIIKTSFEEFGISFDNYSRTSKKIHHETSLELFNTLKEKDLFSLQKSKQFYDTKENQFLADRYISGDCPICNAKDAYGDQCEKCGSTLSPEELKNPKSTISDSSPILKETKHYYIKLNEFEEFLRNWITVENKDTWKANVTGQVKSWLDSGLKP
;
A
#
# COMPACT_ATOMS: atom_id res chain seq x y z
N MET A 1 -25.45 -27.11 24.29
CA MET A 1 -25.51 -26.81 22.84
C MET A 1 -24.08 -26.49 22.41
N LEU A 2 -23.50 -27.29 21.52
CA LEU A 2 -22.21 -26.99 20.90
C LEU A 2 -22.43 -25.74 20.03
N LYS A 3 -21.81 -24.61 20.38
CA LYS A 3 -21.75 -23.45 19.47
C LYS A 3 -21.10 -23.92 18.19
N ASN A 4 -21.71 -23.66 17.04
CA ASN A 4 -21.01 -23.83 15.78
C ASN A 4 -19.75 -22.99 15.81
N LYS A 5 -18.60 -23.63 15.60
CA LYS A 5 -17.32 -22.92 15.45
C LYS A 5 -17.38 -22.06 14.20
N GLU A 6 -17.04 -20.79 14.36
CA GLU A 6 -16.88 -19.88 13.23
C GLU A 6 -15.41 -19.82 12.84
N THR A 7 -15.13 -19.56 11.57
CA THR A 7 -13.77 -19.41 11.04
C THR A 7 -13.49 -17.94 10.79
N PHE A 8 -12.36 -17.45 11.30
CA PHE A 8 -11.93 -16.07 11.15
C PHE A 8 -10.56 -15.99 10.48
N THR A 9 -10.47 -15.21 9.42
CA THR A 9 -9.17 -14.75 8.89
C THR A 9 -8.95 -13.31 9.35
N ILE A 10 -7.92 -13.10 10.15
CA ILE A 10 -7.55 -11.79 10.68
C ILE A 10 -6.25 -11.36 10.01
N THR A 11 -6.26 -10.17 9.42
CA THR A 11 -5.10 -9.57 8.79
C THR A 11 -4.71 -8.28 9.50
N ALA A 12 -3.42 -7.99 9.54
CA ALA A 12 -2.91 -6.70 9.95
C ALA A 12 -2.24 -6.00 8.76
N ALA A 13 -2.25 -4.67 8.75
CA ALA A 13 -1.54 -3.91 7.72
C ALA A 13 -0.05 -4.29 7.71
N LEU A 14 0.50 -4.55 6.53
CA LEU A 14 1.89 -4.95 6.40
C LEU A 14 2.82 -3.78 6.76
N PRO A 15 3.76 -3.96 7.71
CA PRO A 15 4.76 -2.94 8.01
C PRO A 15 5.73 -2.79 6.83
N TYR A 16 6.09 -1.54 6.55
CA TYR A 16 7.02 -1.24 5.48
C TYR A 16 8.46 -1.49 5.93
N ALA A 17 9.21 -2.35 5.22
CA ALA A 17 10.57 -2.76 5.60
C ALA A 17 11.65 -1.70 5.24
N ASN A 18 11.37 -0.42 5.50
CA ASN A 18 12.30 0.70 5.29
C ASN A 18 12.81 1.31 6.60
N GLY A 19 12.36 0.82 7.75
CA GLY A 19 12.71 1.27 9.08
C GLY A 19 12.14 0.36 10.17
N PRO A 20 12.51 0.57 11.45
CA PRO A 20 11.95 -0.18 12.56
C PRO A 20 10.50 0.25 12.80
N ILE A 21 9.70 -0.67 13.35
CA ILE A 21 8.38 -0.31 13.88
C ILE A 21 8.55 0.47 15.19
N HIS A 22 7.54 1.27 15.54
CA HIS A 22 7.49 2.04 16.77
C HIS A 22 6.15 1.83 17.49
N ILE A 23 6.03 2.38 18.69
CA ILE A 23 4.85 2.19 19.55
C ILE A 23 3.53 2.57 18.86
N GLY A 24 3.53 3.55 17.95
CA GLY A 24 2.34 3.91 17.18
C GLY A 24 1.87 2.80 16.25
N HIS A 25 2.77 2.07 15.62
CA HIS A 25 2.45 0.89 14.83
C HIS A 25 1.86 -0.22 15.72
N LEU A 26 2.51 -0.51 16.84
CA LEU A 26 2.07 -1.55 17.78
C LEU A 26 0.68 -1.24 18.34
N ALA A 27 0.50 -0.05 18.90
CA ALA A 27 -0.76 0.36 19.56
C ALA A 27 -1.91 0.58 18.57
N GLY A 28 -1.60 1.04 17.35
CA GLY A 28 -2.61 1.37 16.33
C GLY A 28 -3.12 0.16 15.54
N VAL A 29 -2.29 -0.87 15.36
CA VAL A 29 -2.58 -1.99 14.44
C VAL A 29 -2.36 -3.35 15.09
N TYR A 30 -1.12 -3.68 15.50
CA TYR A 30 -0.74 -5.07 15.75
C TYR A 30 -1.27 -5.60 17.09
N ILE A 31 -1.19 -4.81 18.15
CA ILE A 31 -1.74 -5.18 19.49
C ILE A 31 -3.26 -5.32 19.44
N PRO A 32 -4.04 -4.37 18.87
CA PRO A 32 -5.49 -4.55 18.73
C PRO A 32 -5.87 -5.79 17.90
N ALA A 33 -5.16 -6.08 16.83
CA ALA A 33 -5.41 -7.26 16.01
C ALA A 33 -5.11 -8.55 16.77
N ASP A 34 -3.99 -8.60 17.52
CA ASP A 34 -3.62 -9.75 18.35
C ASP A 34 -4.62 -9.99 19.47
N ILE A 35 -5.06 -8.93 20.16
CA ILE A 35 -6.11 -9.03 21.19
C ILE A 35 -7.38 -9.63 20.61
N TYR A 36 -7.79 -9.19 19.42
CA TYR A 36 -8.98 -9.73 18.77
C TYR A 36 -8.79 -11.19 18.35
N ALA A 37 -7.63 -11.55 17.81
CA ALA A 37 -7.30 -12.93 17.45
C ALA A 37 -7.34 -13.85 18.67
N ARG A 38 -6.71 -13.45 19.78
CA ARG A 38 -6.73 -14.18 21.05
C ARG A 38 -8.14 -14.33 21.61
N TYR A 39 -8.94 -13.26 21.59
CA TYR A 39 -10.33 -13.31 22.03
C TYR A 39 -11.14 -14.33 21.24
N LYS A 40 -11.00 -14.34 19.89
CA LYS A 40 -11.71 -15.32 19.05
C LYS A 40 -11.27 -16.76 19.32
N ARG A 41 -9.96 -16.99 19.52
CA ARG A 41 -9.46 -18.32 19.92
C ARG A 41 -9.99 -18.77 21.29
N LEU A 42 -10.00 -17.85 22.26
CA LEU A 42 -10.55 -18.12 23.61
C LEU A 42 -12.05 -18.43 23.59
N THR A 43 -12.79 -17.94 22.60
CA THR A 43 -14.22 -18.24 22.40
C THR A 43 -14.47 -19.45 21.55
N ASP A 44 -13.47 -20.33 21.39
CA ASP A 44 -13.49 -21.62 20.70
C ASP A 44 -13.76 -21.53 19.18
N ASN A 45 -13.34 -20.42 18.54
CA ASN A 45 -13.40 -20.27 17.09
C ASN A 45 -12.06 -20.65 16.44
N GLU A 46 -12.12 -20.99 15.15
CA GLU A 46 -10.95 -21.20 14.32
C GLU A 46 -10.41 -19.86 13.80
N VAL A 47 -9.13 -19.58 14.03
CA VAL A 47 -8.54 -18.28 13.67
C VAL A 47 -7.24 -18.47 12.92
N ALA A 48 -7.16 -17.87 11.73
CA ALA A 48 -5.91 -17.63 11.01
C ALA A 48 -5.54 -16.15 11.15
N PHE A 49 -4.49 -15.84 11.92
CA PHE A 49 -3.97 -14.49 12.09
C PHE A 49 -2.67 -14.34 11.31
N ILE A 50 -2.72 -13.56 10.23
CA ILE A 50 -1.64 -13.46 9.25
C ILE A 50 -1.18 -12.03 9.03
N CYS A 51 0.13 -11.87 8.77
CA CYS A 51 0.75 -10.61 8.39
C CYS A 51 2.00 -10.88 7.53
N GLY A 52 2.76 -9.86 7.25
CA GLY A 52 4.04 -9.93 6.55
C GLY A 52 4.64 -8.55 6.37
N SER A 53 5.90 -8.46 5.98
CA SER A 53 6.56 -7.20 5.64
C SER A 53 6.28 -6.78 4.19
N ASP A 54 6.00 -5.50 4.00
CA ASP A 54 5.95 -4.87 2.68
C ASP A 54 7.36 -4.42 2.30
N GLU A 55 7.87 -4.99 1.18
CA GLU A 55 9.29 -4.93 0.83
C GLU A 55 9.56 -4.33 -0.55
N HIS A 56 8.56 -3.71 -1.16
CA HIS A 56 8.70 -3.11 -2.48
C HIS A 56 8.41 -1.61 -2.46
N GLY A 57 8.86 -0.92 -3.50
CA GLY A 57 8.49 0.47 -3.76
C GLY A 57 9.60 1.49 -3.50
N VAL A 58 9.24 2.74 -3.78
CA VAL A 58 10.17 3.89 -3.84
C VAL A 58 10.90 4.14 -2.52
N ALA A 59 10.20 4.02 -1.38
CA ALA A 59 10.82 4.30 -0.08
C ALA A 59 11.93 3.30 0.28
N ILE A 60 11.80 2.03 -0.11
CA ILE A 60 12.86 1.03 0.03
C ILE A 60 14.09 1.42 -0.80
N SER A 61 13.88 1.78 -2.08
CA SER A 61 14.96 2.17 -2.99
C SER A 61 15.68 3.44 -2.52
N LEU A 62 14.95 4.44 -2.04
CA LEU A 62 15.55 5.67 -1.50
C LEU A 62 16.32 5.39 -0.19
N ALA A 63 15.73 4.60 0.72
CA ALA A 63 16.39 4.25 1.99
C ALA A 63 17.66 3.43 1.76
N SER A 64 17.64 2.46 0.83
CA SER A 64 18.82 1.65 0.49
C SER A 64 19.93 2.50 -0.13
N LYS A 65 19.59 3.42 -1.04
CA LYS A 65 20.54 4.35 -1.64
C LYS A 65 21.18 5.26 -0.58
N LYS A 66 20.36 5.82 0.33
CA LYS A 66 20.84 6.64 1.46
C LYS A 66 21.76 5.88 2.41
N ALA A 67 21.47 4.61 2.65
CA ALA A 67 22.28 3.73 3.49
C ALA A 67 23.49 3.12 2.77
N SER A 68 23.64 3.34 1.44
CA SER A 68 24.71 2.75 0.59
C SER A 68 24.75 1.22 0.66
N ILE A 69 23.59 0.57 0.74
CA ILE A 69 23.41 -0.89 0.70
C ILE A 69 22.40 -1.27 -0.37
N SER A 70 22.34 -2.54 -0.75
CA SER A 70 21.33 -3.01 -1.70
C SER A 70 19.92 -2.97 -1.09
N PRO A 71 18.85 -2.85 -1.90
CA PRO A 71 17.48 -2.97 -1.43
C PRO A 71 17.23 -4.29 -0.67
N LYS A 72 17.85 -5.38 -1.14
CA LYS A 72 17.74 -6.69 -0.47
C LYS A 72 18.32 -6.69 0.93
N GLU A 73 19.52 -6.15 1.12
CA GLU A 73 20.14 -6.04 2.45
C GLU A 73 19.32 -5.17 3.39
N LEU A 74 18.74 -4.07 2.86
CA LEU A 74 17.87 -3.19 3.64
C LEU A 74 16.63 -3.94 4.16
N ILE A 75 15.88 -4.60 3.26
CA ILE A 75 14.66 -5.32 3.64
C ILE A 75 14.94 -6.52 4.54
N ASP A 76 16.04 -7.26 4.33
CA ASP A 76 16.43 -8.37 5.19
C ASP A 76 16.74 -7.89 6.61
N LYS A 77 17.41 -6.75 6.74
CA LYS A 77 17.69 -6.12 8.02
C LYS A 77 16.41 -5.72 8.76
N TYR A 78 15.52 -5.00 8.09
CA TYR A 78 14.32 -4.47 8.76
C TYR A 78 13.24 -5.51 8.96
N ASP A 79 13.08 -6.48 8.06
CA ASP A 79 12.21 -7.64 8.29
C ASP A 79 12.59 -8.37 9.58
N ASN A 80 13.89 -8.63 9.78
CA ASN A 80 14.38 -9.28 11.01
C ASN A 80 14.08 -8.46 12.27
N ILE A 81 14.34 -7.13 12.25
CA ILE A 81 14.05 -6.24 13.37
C ILE A 81 12.55 -6.21 13.69
N ILE A 82 11.71 -6.09 12.66
CA ILE A 82 10.26 -6.03 12.80
C ILE A 82 9.73 -7.34 13.37
N LYS A 83 10.16 -8.46 12.81
CA LYS A 83 9.76 -9.80 13.25
C LYS A 83 10.16 -10.06 14.71
N THR A 84 11.40 -9.76 15.08
CA THR A 84 11.88 -9.88 16.46
C THR A 84 11.07 -8.99 17.40
N SER A 85 10.75 -7.76 17.00
CA SER A 85 9.90 -6.88 17.81
C SER A 85 8.52 -7.48 18.05
N PHE A 86 7.89 -8.08 17.04
CA PHE A 86 6.61 -8.76 17.22
C PHE A 86 6.69 -9.96 18.15
N GLU A 87 7.76 -10.74 18.06
CA GLU A 87 8.02 -11.89 18.94
C GLU A 87 8.20 -11.43 20.39
N GLU A 88 8.98 -10.37 20.65
CA GLU A 88 9.20 -9.79 21.97
C GLU A 88 7.92 -9.20 22.60
N PHE A 89 7.03 -8.62 21.77
CA PHE A 89 5.71 -8.18 22.20
C PHE A 89 4.67 -9.30 22.30
N GLY A 90 5.05 -10.53 21.95
CA GLY A 90 4.18 -11.70 22.03
C GLY A 90 3.04 -11.68 21.03
N ILE A 91 3.16 -10.96 19.90
CA ILE A 91 2.13 -10.96 18.84
C ILE A 91 2.02 -12.36 18.23
N SER A 92 0.83 -12.93 18.25
CA SER A 92 0.58 -14.35 17.98
C SER A 92 0.18 -14.65 16.52
N PHE A 93 0.94 -14.13 15.54
CA PHE A 93 0.71 -14.50 14.14
C PHE A 93 0.85 -16.01 13.91
N ASP A 94 -0.09 -16.60 13.19
CA ASP A 94 0.04 -17.98 12.70
C ASP A 94 1.01 -18.04 11.51
N ASN A 95 1.06 -16.98 10.71
CA ASN A 95 2.03 -16.84 9.64
C ASN A 95 2.44 -15.37 9.48
N TYR A 96 3.75 -15.13 9.47
CA TYR A 96 4.36 -13.86 9.11
C TYR A 96 5.25 -14.06 7.88
N SER A 97 4.87 -13.46 6.75
CA SER A 97 5.53 -13.66 5.47
C SER A 97 6.25 -12.39 4.99
N ARG A 98 6.63 -12.35 3.72
CA ARG A 98 7.33 -11.23 3.06
C ARG A 98 6.82 -11.08 1.64
N THR A 99 6.62 -9.85 1.17
CA THR A 99 6.17 -9.60 -0.21
C THR A 99 7.27 -9.91 -1.24
N SER A 100 8.53 -9.97 -0.85
CA SER A 100 9.65 -10.35 -1.72
C SER A 100 9.81 -11.87 -1.93
N LYS A 101 9.03 -12.71 -1.22
CA LYS A 101 9.11 -14.16 -1.41
C LYS A 101 8.55 -14.58 -2.76
N LYS A 102 9.15 -15.61 -3.33
CA LYS A 102 8.74 -16.21 -4.62
C LYS A 102 7.25 -16.55 -4.65
N ILE A 103 6.73 -17.16 -3.58
CA ILE A 103 5.30 -17.51 -3.51
C ILE A 103 4.40 -16.29 -3.61
N HIS A 104 4.78 -15.14 -3.02
CA HIS A 104 4.00 -13.92 -3.14
C HIS A 104 3.98 -13.41 -4.60
N HIS A 105 5.13 -13.42 -5.27
CA HIS A 105 5.22 -13.00 -6.67
C HIS A 105 4.38 -13.92 -7.58
N GLU A 106 4.47 -15.23 -7.39
CA GLU A 106 3.71 -16.22 -8.17
C GLU A 106 2.21 -16.04 -7.97
N THR A 107 1.76 -15.94 -6.72
CA THR A 107 0.33 -15.74 -6.40
C THR A 107 -0.21 -14.40 -6.92
N SER A 108 0.58 -13.33 -6.80
CA SER A 108 0.17 -12.01 -7.32
C SER A 108 0.04 -12.03 -8.85
N LEU A 109 0.97 -12.71 -9.54
CA LEU A 109 0.92 -12.84 -10.99
C LEU A 109 -0.25 -13.72 -11.46
N GLU A 110 -0.53 -14.81 -10.75
CA GLU A 110 -1.69 -15.68 -11.00
C GLU A 110 -2.99 -14.91 -10.85
N LEU A 111 -3.14 -14.15 -9.76
CA LEU A 111 -4.32 -13.31 -9.54
C LEU A 111 -4.48 -12.25 -10.64
N PHE A 112 -3.41 -11.56 -11.00
CA PHE A 112 -3.42 -10.58 -12.09
C PHE A 112 -3.86 -11.23 -13.42
N ASN A 113 -3.30 -12.38 -13.77
CA ASN A 113 -3.66 -13.07 -15.02
C ASN A 113 -5.13 -13.53 -15.00
N THR A 114 -5.61 -14.04 -13.87
CA THR A 114 -7.02 -14.42 -13.70
C THR A 114 -7.97 -13.23 -13.92
N LEU A 115 -7.66 -12.07 -13.36
CA LEU A 115 -8.46 -10.86 -13.56
C LEU A 115 -8.39 -10.36 -15.01
N LYS A 116 -7.22 -10.49 -15.64
CA LYS A 116 -7.02 -10.12 -17.03
C LYS A 116 -7.81 -11.04 -17.99
N GLU A 117 -7.81 -12.35 -17.75
CA GLU A 117 -8.59 -13.33 -18.52
C GLU A 117 -10.09 -13.11 -18.41
N LYS A 118 -10.55 -12.58 -17.27
CA LYS A 118 -11.94 -12.18 -17.02
C LYS A 118 -12.29 -10.80 -17.60
N ASP A 119 -11.39 -10.18 -18.36
CA ASP A 119 -11.56 -8.82 -18.94
C ASP A 119 -11.89 -7.73 -17.93
N LEU A 120 -11.37 -7.84 -16.71
CA LEU A 120 -11.62 -6.86 -15.63
C LEU A 120 -10.68 -5.66 -15.65
N PHE A 121 -9.80 -5.56 -16.65
CA PHE A 121 -8.90 -4.42 -16.83
C PHE A 121 -9.21 -3.62 -18.09
N SER A 122 -9.08 -2.31 -17.99
CA SER A 122 -8.92 -1.40 -19.12
C SER A 122 -7.45 -1.02 -19.30
N LEU A 123 -6.95 -1.00 -20.53
CA LEU A 123 -5.60 -0.55 -20.84
C LEU A 123 -5.67 0.92 -21.28
N GLN A 124 -5.10 1.81 -20.48
CA GLN A 124 -5.11 3.24 -20.76
C GLN A 124 -3.71 3.76 -21.03
N LYS A 125 -3.61 4.69 -21.96
CA LYS A 125 -2.39 5.44 -22.24
C LYS A 125 -2.33 6.65 -21.32
N SER A 126 -1.16 6.88 -20.72
CA SER A 126 -0.86 8.06 -19.93
C SER A 126 0.53 8.59 -20.29
N LYS A 127 0.83 9.80 -19.87
CA LYS A 127 2.19 10.34 -19.92
C LYS A 127 2.75 10.30 -18.51
N GLN A 128 3.99 9.90 -18.38
CA GLN A 128 4.69 9.84 -17.09
C GLN A 128 6.10 10.36 -17.28
N PHE A 129 6.65 10.96 -16.25
CA PHE A 129 8.04 11.42 -16.29
C PHE A 129 9.00 10.23 -16.39
N TYR A 130 10.00 10.42 -17.22
CA TYR A 130 11.03 9.44 -17.54
C TYR A 130 12.41 10.06 -17.37
N ASP A 131 13.25 9.38 -16.60
CA ASP A 131 14.65 9.75 -16.44
C ASP A 131 15.48 9.11 -17.55
N THR A 132 16.05 9.94 -18.41
CA THR A 132 16.85 9.44 -19.55
C THR A 132 18.25 8.99 -19.14
N LYS A 133 18.77 9.44 -17.97
CA LYS A 133 20.06 9.01 -17.45
C LYS A 133 19.95 7.62 -16.80
N GLU A 134 18.93 7.42 -15.99
CA GLU A 134 18.68 6.15 -15.30
C GLU A 134 17.85 5.16 -16.15
N ASN A 135 17.36 5.61 -17.33
CA ASN A 135 16.58 4.82 -18.28
C ASN A 135 15.33 4.17 -17.65
N GLN A 136 14.59 4.95 -16.82
CA GLN A 136 13.40 4.45 -16.11
C GLN A 136 12.31 5.50 -15.97
N PHE A 137 11.05 5.03 -15.85
CA PHE A 137 9.94 5.88 -15.43
C PHE A 137 10.08 6.26 -13.96
N LEU A 138 9.66 7.47 -13.63
CA LEU A 138 9.74 8.01 -12.29
C LEU A 138 8.37 7.90 -11.60
N ALA A 139 8.33 7.26 -10.45
CA ALA A 139 7.20 7.36 -9.54
C ALA A 139 7.19 8.75 -8.88
N ASP A 140 6.04 9.16 -8.34
CA ASP A 140 5.79 10.52 -7.86
C ASP A 140 6.85 11.04 -6.90
N ARG A 141 7.35 10.21 -5.97
CA ARG A 141 8.43 10.57 -5.02
C ARG A 141 9.83 10.53 -5.60
N TYR A 142 9.99 10.06 -6.83
CA TYR A 142 11.23 10.21 -7.58
C TYR A 142 11.32 11.52 -8.34
N ILE A 143 10.30 12.38 -8.20
CA ILE A 143 10.26 13.70 -8.81
C ILE A 143 10.15 14.74 -7.70
N SER A 144 10.99 15.74 -7.75
CA SER A 144 10.91 16.92 -6.90
C SER A 144 10.92 18.18 -7.74
N GLY A 145 10.36 19.26 -7.22
CA GLY A 145 10.34 20.55 -7.92
C GLY A 145 9.76 21.64 -7.04
N ASP A 146 9.49 22.80 -7.64
CA ASP A 146 8.91 23.90 -6.92
C ASP A 146 7.38 23.72 -6.81
N CYS A 147 6.84 23.81 -5.60
CA CYS A 147 5.41 23.71 -5.36
C CYS A 147 4.64 24.79 -6.12
N PRO A 148 3.61 24.47 -6.93
CA PRO A 148 2.85 25.47 -7.67
C PRO A 148 2.03 26.41 -6.77
N ILE A 149 1.69 25.95 -5.55
CA ILE A 149 0.81 26.64 -4.61
C ILE A 149 1.57 27.58 -3.69
N CYS A 150 2.59 27.08 -2.98
CA CYS A 150 3.33 27.89 -1.99
C CYS A 150 4.76 28.26 -2.41
N ASN A 151 5.20 27.86 -3.60
CA ASN A 151 6.54 28.05 -4.16
C ASN A 151 7.68 27.48 -3.27
N ALA A 152 7.36 26.54 -2.39
CA ALA A 152 8.39 25.82 -1.65
C ALA A 152 9.28 25.03 -2.62
N LYS A 153 10.57 25.02 -2.36
CA LYS A 153 11.54 24.21 -3.10
C LYS A 153 11.43 22.74 -2.67
N ASP A 154 11.81 21.84 -3.56
CA ASP A 154 11.93 20.40 -3.31
C ASP A 154 10.63 19.72 -2.83
N ALA A 155 9.46 20.24 -3.27
CA ALA A 155 8.19 19.53 -3.09
C ALA A 155 8.19 18.24 -3.91
N TYR A 156 7.68 17.14 -3.32
CA TYR A 156 7.54 15.88 -4.05
C TYR A 156 6.33 15.88 -4.99
N GLY A 157 6.35 14.98 -5.97
CA GLY A 157 5.30 14.89 -6.98
C GLY A 157 3.92 14.47 -6.46
N ASP A 158 3.83 13.89 -5.27
CA ASP A 158 2.57 13.49 -4.64
C ASP A 158 2.05 14.51 -3.62
N GLN A 159 2.94 15.27 -2.97
CA GLN A 159 2.57 16.18 -1.89
C GLN A 159 3.65 17.23 -1.63
N CYS A 160 3.21 18.43 -1.29
CA CYS A 160 4.10 19.45 -0.73
C CYS A 160 4.16 19.33 0.79
N GLU A 161 5.30 18.95 1.34
CA GLU A 161 5.47 18.81 2.80
C GLU A 161 5.38 20.13 3.56
N LYS A 162 5.55 21.29 2.88
CA LYS A 162 5.48 22.60 3.52
C LYS A 162 4.06 23.12 3.69
N CYS A 163 3.19 22.97 2.67
CA CYS A 163 1.80 23.46 2.74
C CYS A 163 0.76 22.33 2.83
N GLY A 164 1.18 21.06 2.78
CA GLY A 164 0.31 19.90 2.90
C GLY A 164 -0.57 19.60 1.68
N SER A 165 -0.44 20.38 0.60
CA SER A 165 -1.28 20.18 -0.58
C SER A 165 -0.88 18.92 -1.34
N THR A 166 -1.88 18.14 -1.75
CA THR A 166 -1.71 17.04 -2.71
C THR A 166 -1.37 17.62 -4.08
N LEU A 167 -0.41 17.01 -4.75
CA LEU A 167 0.10 17.42 -6.06
C LEU A 167 0.08 16.24 -7.03
N SER A 168 0.13 16.53 -8.32
CA SER A 168 0.59 15.58 -9.33
C SER A 168 1.97 16.03 -9.86
N PRO A 169 2.82 15.09 -10.30
CA PRO A 169 4.17 15.41 -10.76
C PRO A 169 4.20 16.49 -11.87
N GLU A 170 3.18 16.50 -12.73
CA GLU A 170 3.06 17.45 -13.86
C GLU A 170 2.78 18.88 -13.40
N GLU A 171 2.28 19.08 -12.18
CA GLU A 171 1.99 20.41 -11.61
C GLU A 171 3.25 21.08 -11.05
N LEU A 172 4.30 20.31 -10.76
CA LEU A 172 5.55 20.86 -10.23
C LEU A 172 6.20 21.77 -11.25
N LYS A 173 6.69 22.91 -10.76
CA LYS A 173 7.56 23.79 -11.54
C LYS A 173 9.00 23.28 -11.44
N ASN A 174 9.74 23.34 -12.55
CA ASN A 174 11.15 22.89 -12.62
C ASN A 174 11.36 21.46 -12.10
N PRO A 175 10.60 20.44 -12.59
CA PRO A 175 10.70 19.09 -12.07
C PRO A 175 12.10 18.51 -12.31
N LYS A 176 12.60 17.78 -11.30
CA LYS A 176 13.88 17.06 -11.32
C LYS A 176 13.73 15.64 -10.83
N SER A 177 14.52 14.74 -11.39
CA SER A 177 14.68 13.40 -10.86
C SER A 177 15.44 13.43 -9.55
N THR A 178 14.89 12.88 -8.47
CA THR A 178 15.61 12.72 -7.18
C THR A 178 16.67 11.64 -7.23
N ILE A 179 16.73 10.87 -8.33
CA ILE A 179 17.70 9.79 -8.52
C ILE A 179 18.97 10.29 -9.20
N SER A 180 18.83 11.11 -10.26
CA SER A 180 19.95 11.53 -11.11
C SER A 180 20.18 13.05 -11.18
N ASP A 181 19.35 13.85 -10.48
CA ASP A 181 19.29 15.32 -10.58
C ASP A 181 19.04 15.88 -11.99
N SER A 182 18.68 15.00 -12.95
CA SER A 182 18.37 15.42 -14.31
C SER A 182 16.95 15.97 -14.43
N SER A 183 16.71 16.81 -15.45
CA SER A 183 15.35 17.18 -15.83
C SER A 183 14.71 16.02 -16.58
N PRO A 184 13.62 15.43 -16.03
CA PRO A 184 12.94 14.31 -16.69
C PRO A 184 12.11 14.79 -17.86
N ILE A 185 11.81 13.87 -18.79
CA ILE A 185 10.94 14.11 -19.94
C ILE A 185 9.61 13.39 -19.76
N LEU A 186 8.52 13.91 -20.35
CA LEU A 186 7.26 13.19 -20.42
C LEU A 186 7.31 12.15 -21.55
N LYS A 187 7.03 10.89 -21.22
CA LYS A 187 7.01 9.77 -22.16
C LYS A 187 5.69 9.03 -22.06
N GLU A 188 5.13 8.61 -23.19
CA GLU A 188 3.90 7.80 -23.21
C GLU A 188 4.17 6.42 -22.63
N THR A 189 3.24 5.97 -21.78
CA THR A 189 3.21 4.61 -21.22
C THR A 189 1.78 4.08 -21.20
N LYS A 190 1.61 2.81 -20.86
CA LYS A 190 0.31 2.15 -20.77
C LYS A 190 0.19 1.47 -19.42
N HIS A 191 -0.95 1.66 -18.76
CA HIS A 191 -1.27 1.05 -17.48
C HIS A 191 -2.57 0.28 -17.54
N TYR A 192 -2.63 -0.80 -16.78
CA TYR A 192 -3.86 -1.55 -16.54
C TYR A 192 -4.61 -0.92 -15.36
N TYR A 193 -5.88 -0.62 -15.58
CA TYR A 193 -6.81 -0.12 -14.57
C TYR A 193 -7.92 -1.13 -14.37
N ILE A 194 -8.27 -1.43 -13.11
CA ILE A 194 -9.43 -2.27 -12.81
C ILE A 194 -10.69 -1.46 -13.15
N LYS A 195 -11.63 -2.07 -13.86
CA LYS A 195 -12.91 -1.46 -14.22
C LYS A 195 -13.84 -1.33 -13.00
N LEU A 196 -13.44 -0.53 -11.99
CA LEU A 196 -14.18 -0.37 -10.73
C LEU A 196 -15.62 0.12 -10.92
N ASN A 197 -15.87 0.90 -11.95
CA ASN A 197 -17.19 1.38 -12.31
C ASN A 197 -18.19 0.23 -12.58
N GLU A 198 -17.74 -0.90 -13.07
CA GLU A 198 -18.58 -2.09 -13.30
C GLU A 198 -19.02 -2.78 -11.99
N PHE A 199 -18.32 -2.50 -10.89
CA PHE A 199 -18.60 -3.05 -9.56
C PHE A 199 -19.32 -2.08 -8.64
N GLU A 200 -19.66 -0.87 -9.07
CA GLU A 200 -20.17 0.18 -8.21
C GLU A 200 -21.46 -0.21 -7.50
N GLU A 201 -22.43 -0.79 -8.21
CA GLU A 201 -23.70 -1.22 -7.63
C GLU A 201 -23.50 -2.34 -6.59
N PHE A 202 -22.69 -3.33 -6.91
CA PHE A 202 -22.32 -4.40 -5.97
C PHE A 202 -21.65 -3.85 -4.72
N LEU A 203 -20.64 -3.00 -4.87
CA LEU A 203 -19.91 -2.40 -3.75
C LEU A 203 -20.82 -1.52 -2.89
N ARG A 204 -21.69 -0.75 -3.51
CA ARG A 204 -22.67 0.09 -2.81
C ARG A 204 -23.60 -0.76 -1.95
N ASN A 205 -24.19 -1.78 -2.51
CA ASN A 205 -25.07 -2.70 -1.76
C ASN A 205 -24.30 -3.37 -0.62
N TRP A 206 -23.15 -3.96 -0.92
CA TRP A 206 -22.33 -4.69 0.06
C TRP A 206 -21.92 -3.81 1.25
N ILE A 207 -21.51 -2.59 1.01
CA ILE A 207 -20.98 -1.69 2.04
C ILE A 207 -22.10 -0.96 2.79
N THR A 208 -23.13 -0.45 2.08
CA THR A 208 -24.12 0.46 2.69
C THR A 208 -25.40 -0.24 3.12
N VAL A 209 -25.64 -1.48 2.69
CA VAL A 209 -26.82 -2.27 3.05
C VAL A 209 -26.43 -3.49 3.88
N GLU A 210 -25.63 -4.40 3.31
CA GLU A 210 -25.30 -5.67 3.96
C GLU A 210 -24.40 -5.51 5.18
N ASN A 211 -23.46 -4.59 5.16
CA ASN A 211 -22.46 -4.36 6.20
C ASN A 211 -22.55 -3.01 6.92
N LYS A 212 -23.67 -2.29 6.79
CA LYS A 212 -23.82 -0.93 7.35
C LYS A 212 -23.55 -0.82 8.85
N ASP A 213 -23.87 -1.86 9.61
CA ASP A 213 -23.75 -1.89 11.07
C ASP A 213 -22.48 -2.62 11.55
N THR A 214 -21.69 -3.20 10.64
CA THR A 214 -20.48 -3.94 10.97
C THR A 214 -19.20 -3.11 10.83
N TRP A 215 -19.23 -2.07 9.99
CA TRP A 215 -18.08 -1.22 9.73
C TRP A 215 -18.16 0.09 10.52
N LYS A 216 -16.98 0.65 10.82
CA LYS A 216 -16.92 1.95 11.51
C LYS A 216 -17.49 3.05 10.63
N ALA A 217 -18.23 3.99 11.24
CA ALA A 217 -18.91 5.06 10.53
C ALA A 217 -17.99 5.95 9.66
N ASN A 218 -16.75 6.20 10.11
CA ASN A 218 -15.79 6.94 9.31
C ASN A 218 -15.35 6.18 8.04
N VAL A 219 -15.26 4.85 8.10
CA VAL A 219 -14.93 4.01 6.92
C VAL A 219 -16.09 4.02 5.93
N THR A 220 -17.30 3.72 6.39
CA THR A 220 -18.49 3.73 5.52
C THR A 220 -18.76 5.11 4.93
N GLY A 221 -18.55 6.19 5.70
CA GLY A 221 -18.69 7.56 5.24
C GLY A 221 -17.72 7.92 4.12
N GLN A 222 -16.45 7.54 4.24
CA GLN A 222 -15.44 7.78 3.22
C GLN A 222 -15.74 7.00 1.93
N VAL A 223 -16.04 5.71 2.05
CA VAL A 223 -16.36 4.86 0.88
C VAL A 223 -17.64 5.33 0.19
N LYS A 224 -18.66 5.73 0.95
CA LYS A 224 -19.88 6.30 0.40
C LYS A 224 -19.60 7.57 -0.41
N SER A 225 -18.72 8.45 0.07
CA SER A 225 -18.32 9.66 -0.67
C SER A 225 -17.71 9.33 -2.04
N TRP A 226 -16.86 8.29 -2.11
CA TRP A 226 -16.30 7.83 -3.39
C TRP A 226 -17.37 7.27 -4.33
N LEU A 227 -18.28 6.43 -3.81
CA LEU A 227 -19.39 5.86 -4.57
C LEU A 227 -20.34 6.95 -5.07
N ASP A 228 -20.62 7.98 -4.27
CA ASP A 228 -21.53 9.09 -4.65
C ASP A 228 -20.90 10.01 -5.71
N SER A 229 -19.57 10.06 -5.81
CA SER A 229 -18.85 10.76 -6.89
C SER A 229 -18.71 9.94 -8.18
N GLY A 230 -19.11 8.67 -8.17
CA GLY A 230 -18.94 7.71 -9.26
C GLY A 230 -17.55 7.10 -9.33
N LEU A 231 -17.47 5.78 -9.39
CA LEU A 231 -16.21 5.08 -9.54
C LEU A 231 -15.71 5.15 -11.00
N LYS A 232 -14.40 5.20 -11.15
CA LYS A 232 -13.74 5.21 -12.46
C LYS A 232 -12.88 3.94 -12.59
N PRO A 233 -12.58 3.51 -13.84
CA PRO A 233 -11.59 2.49 -14.09
C PRO A 233 -10.23 2.90 -13.59
#